data_f2d54c75ce3ce3c27914e25b69149000
#
_entry.id   f2d54c75ce3ce3c27914e25b69149000
#
_cell.length_a   1.000
_cell.length_b   1.000
_cell.length_c   1.000
_cell.angle_alpha   90.00
_cell.angle_beta   90.00
_cell.angle_gamma   90.00
#
_symmetry.space_group_name_H-M   'P 1'
#
loop_
_entity.id
_entity.type
_entity.pdbx_description
1 polymer ?
#
loop_
_entity_poly.entity_id
_entity_poly.type
_entity_poly.pdbx_seq_one_letter_code
_entity_poly.pdbx_strand_id
1 'polypeptide(L)'
;AGGNFYNSLGSVYCSGYIPNSIYNNSMLFNKSVSYDSPDDTFTGVYNDCPFTITETKVINTIMHIGGKIEDVQLFKGLAMHFKMLKEIKSHVLIYSKGLFKNKVPEGFEKVEFEYAKFNNKYNVYVQKTQMDAGGQIEARYLFNTAFMDRFMQLHTSFRIRTMKCSIYGNSMLILLATNRDLFEMNHMFGRIDDIKQYRKLFDEIASVLSFLEVLNLSSKTGL
;
A
#
# COMPACT_ATOMS: atom_id res chain seq x y z
N ALA A 1 -13.25 -5.73 24.73
CA ALA A 1 -11.98 -5.63 23.96
C ALA A 1 -11.85 -4.31 23.16
N GLY A 2 -12.61 -3.24 23.50
CA GLY A 2 -12.59 -1.97 22.76
C GLY A 2 -11.76 -0.84 23.39
N GLY A 3 -11.14 -1.06 24.55
CA GLY A 3 -10.51 0.02 25.31
C GLY A 3 -9.13 0.48 24.83
N ASN A 4 -8.39 -0.35 24.09
CA ASN A 4 -7.01 -0.02 23.67
C ASN A 4 -6.94 0.66 22.29
N PHE A 5 -8.02 0.67 21.54
CA PHE A 5 -8.04 1.17 20.16
C PHE A 5 -7.89 2.71 20.10
N TYR A 6 -8.60 3.42 20.97
CA TYR A 6 -8.59 4.89 21.00
C TYR A 6 -7.30 5.49 21.56
N ASN A 7 -6.58 4.76 22.41
CA ASN A 7 -5.32 5.24 22.98
C ASN A 7 -4.11 5.11 22.04
N SER A 8 -4.24 4.30 20.98
CA SER A 8 -3.18 4.06 19.99
C SER A 8 -3.35 4.91 18.73
N LEU A 9 -4.54 5.48 18.52
CA LEU A 9 -4.84 6.37 17.42
C LEU A 9 -4.43 7.79 17.83
N GLY A 10 -3.33 8.28 17.25
CA GLY A 10 -3.02 9.71 17.28
C GLY A 10 -4.07 10.50 16.49
N SER A 11 -3.80 11.78 16.28
CA SER A 11 -4.70 12.63 15.51
C SER A 11 -4.89 12.08 14.09
N VAL A 12 -6.14 11.97 13.65
CA VAL A 12 -6.51 11.66 12.27
C VAL A 12 -7.11 12.91 11.64
N TYR A 13 -6.64 13.28 10.48
CA TYR A 13 -7.10 14.46 9.73
C TYR A 13 -7.67 14.02 8.37
N CYS A 14 -8.77 14.63 7.96
CA CYS A 14 -9.36 14.48 6.62
C CYS A 14 -8.68 15.44 5.64
N SER A 15 -7.35 15.44 5.58
CA SER A 15 -6.58 16.26 4.65
C SER A 15 -5.17 15.72 4.52
N GLY A 16 -4.57 15.91 3.36
CA GLY A 16 -3.21 15.49 3.09
C GLY A 16 -3.06 14.99 1.65
N TYR A 17 -1.87 14.55 1.32
CA TYR A 17 -1.57 13.96 0.00
C TYR A 17 -0.36 13.04 0.13
N ILE A 18 -0.23 12.12 -0.82
CA ILE A 18 0.99 11.34 -0.98
C ILE A 18 1.87 12.09 -2.00
N PRO A 19 3.09 12.52 -1.61
CA PRO A 19 3.98 13.24 -2.53
C PRO A 19 4.28 12.42 -3.80
N ASN A 20 4.38 13.09 -4.96
CA ASN A 20 4.71 12.43 -6.24
C ASN A 20 6.03 11.66 -6.18
N SER A 21 6.98 12.12 -5.35
CA SER A 21 8.25 11.43 -5.12
C SER A 21 8.05 10.03 -4.53
N ILE A 22 7.03 9.81 -3.69
CA ILE A 22 6.71 8.49 -3.14
C ILE A 22 6.25 7.54 -4.25
N TYR A 23 5.38 8.01 -5.15
CA TYR A 23 4.95 7.21 -6.30
C TYR A 23 6.12 6.91 -7.24
N ASN A 24 6.93 7.92 -7.57
CA ASN A 24 8.06 7.77 -8.49
C ASN A 24 9.15 6.86 -7.92
N ASN A 25 9.51 7.02 -6.66
CA ASN A 25 10.53 6.21 -6.00
C ASN A 25 10.04 4.77 -5.72
N SER A 26 8.72 4.52 -5.74
CA SER A 26 8.16 3.20 -5.47
C SER A 26 8.51 2.14 -6.52
N MET A 27 8.91 2.54 -7.73
CA MET A 27 9.14 1.65 -8.88
C MET A 27 7.93 0.77 -9.25
N LEU A 28 6.71 1.13 -8.80
CA LEU A 28 5.48 0.40 -9.14
C LEU A 28 4.92 0.75 -10.51
N PHE A 29 5.42 1.83 -11.10
CA PHE A 29 5.03 2.33 -12.41
C PHE A 29 6.20 2.28 -13.39
N ASN A 30 5.90 1.97 -14.64
CA ASN A 30 6.87 1.99 -15.74
C ASN A 30 7.00 3.35 -16.42
N LYS A 31 6.26 4.34 -15.94
CA LYS A 31 6.29 5.74 -16.37
C LYS A 31 6.34 6.63 -15.16
N SER A 32 6.91 7.82 -15.31
CA SER A 32 6.92 8.81 -14.23
C SER A 32 5.51 9.28 -13.91
N VAL A 33 5.26 9.51 -12.63
CA VAL A 33 4.03 10.13 -12.14
C VAL A 33 4.18 11.64 -12.23
N SER A 34 3.29 12.28 -12.98
CA SER A 34 3.27 13.75 -13.12
C SER A 34 2.48 14.39 -12.00
N TYR A 35 1.31 13.84 -11.70
CA TYR A 35 0.48 14.25 -10.58
C TYR A 35 -0.49 13.14 -10.17
N ASP A 36 -1.08 13.27 -9.00
CA ASP A 36 -2.24 12.51 -8.57
C ASP A 36 -3.44 13.42 -8.38
N SER A 37 -4.63 12.86 -8.51
CA SER A 37 -5.92 13.52 -8.28
C SER A 37 -6.60 12.82 -7.12
N PRO A 38 -6.29 13.23 -5.87
CA PRO A 38 -6.91 12.66 -4.68
C PRO A 38 -8.38 13.09 -4.60
N ASP A 39 -9.22 12.16 -4.15
CA ASP A 39 -10.60 12.40 -3.78
C ASP A 39 -10.69 12.48 -2.26
N ASP A 40 -10.99 11.38 -1.58
CA ASP A 40 -10.99 11.33 -0.13
C ASP A 40 -9.61 10.95 0.41
N THR A 41 -9.10 11.72 1.38
CA THR A 41 -7.79 11.49 1.99
C THR A 41 -7.86 11.53 3.50
N PHE A 42 -7.27 10.51 4.13
CA PHE A 42 -7.10 10.40 5.58
C PHE A 42 -5.61 10.35 5.91
N THR A 43 -5.16 11.22 6.79
CA THR A 43 -3.80 11.20 7.34
C THR A 43 -3.85 11.05 8.85
N GLY A 44 -2.86 10.40 9.42
CA GLY A 44 -2.79 10.22 10.85
C GLY A 44 -1.50 9.58 11.30
N VAL A 45 -1.44 9.29 12.60
CA VAL A 45 -0.37 8.53 13.23
C VAL A 45 -1.00 7.40 14.04
N TYR A 46 -0.52 6.19 13.84
CA TYR A 46 -0.92 5.02 14.59
C TYR A 46 0.32 4.30 15.13
N ASN A 47 0.43 4.17 16.46
CA ASN A 47 1.61 3.59 17.12
C ASN A 47 2.93 4.16 16.56
N ASP A 48 3.07 5.48 16.52
CA ASP A 48 4.22 6.23 16.00
C ASP A 48 4.49 6.05 14.48
N CYS A 49 3.61 5.37 13.76
CA CYS A 49 3.70 5.21 12.32
C CYS A 49 2.78 6.23 11.62
N PRO A 50 3.31 7.28 10.98
CA PRO A 50 2.52 8.17 10.15
C PRO A 50 1.96 7.42 8.95
N PHE A 51 0.71 7.69 8.60
CA PHE A 51 0.07 7.10 7.43
C PHE A 51 -0.75 8.12 6.65
N THR A 52 -0.89 7.87 5.37
CA THR A 52 -1.82 8.56 4.46
C THR A 52 -2.54 7.51 3.64
N ILE A 53 -3.87 7.58 3.65
CA ILE A 53 -4.76 6.72 2.85
C ILE A 53 -5.57 7.64 1.97
N THR A 54 -5.51 7.46 0.67
CA THR A 54 -6.23 8.31 -0.28
C THR A 54 -6.84 7.50 -1.41
N GLU A 55 -8.08 7.81 -1.76
CA GLU A 55 -8.65 7.39 -3.03
C GLU A 55 -8.16 8.35 -4.11
N THR A 56 -7.52 7.83 -5.15
CA THR A 56 -6.82 8.70 -6.11
C THR A 56 -6.73 8.09 -7.50
N LYS A 57 -6.52 8.97 -8.47
CA LYS A 57 -6.05 8.65 -9.82
C LYS A 57 -4.62 9.16 -9.96
N VAL A 58 -3.72 8.27 -10.36
CA VAL A 58 -2.32 8.62 -10.61
C VAL A 58 -2.10 8.77 -12.10
N ILE A 59 -1.55 9.89 -12.52
CA ILE A 59 -1.51 10.35 -13.91
C ILE A 59 -0.05 10.57 -14.35
N ASN A 60 0.22 10.18 -15.60
CA ASN A 60 1.41 10.58 -16.35
C ASN A 60 0.97 11.52 -17.48
N THR A 61 1.50 12.71 -17.51
CA THR A 61 1.26 13.70 -18.57
C THR A 61 2.34 13.58 -19.63
N ILE A 62 1.92 13.34 -20.86
CA ILE A 62 2.80 13.22 -22.02
C ILE A 62 2.64 14.48 -22.87
N MET A 63 3.75 15.14 -23.15
CA MET A 63 3.79 16.23 -24.12
C MET A 63 4.27 15.70 -25.48
N HIS A 64 3.44 15.78 -26.47
CA HIS A 64 3.75 15.39 -27.84
C HIS A 64 4.41 16.54 -28.63
N ILE A 65 5.15 16.18 -29.68
CA ILE A 65 5.66 17.15 -30.65
C ILE A 65 4.47 17.91 -31.24
N GLY A 66 4.52 19.24 -31.22
CA GLY A 66 3.39 20.10 -31.63
C GLY A 66 2.54 20.62 -30.46
N GLY A 67 2.95 20.38 -29.21
CA GLY A 67 2.34 20.97 -28.02
C GLY A 67 1.05 20.30 -27.53
N LYS A 68 0.64 19.19 -28.15
CA LYS A 68 -0.51 18.40 -27.65
C LYS A 68 -0.13 17.73 -26.33
N ILE A 69 -0.97 17.92 -25.32
CA ILE A 69 -0.84 17.29 -24.01
C ILE A 69 -1.82 16.13 -23.92
N GLU A 70 -1.35 14.99 -23.39
CA GLU A 70 -2.14 13.79 -23.17
C GLU A 70 -1.91 13.28 -21.76
N ASP A 71 -2.99 13.12 -20.98
CA ASP A 71 -2.96 12.53 -19.68
C ASP A 71 -3.27 11.02 -19.75
N VAL A 72 -2.32 10.21 -19.29
CA VAL A 72 -2.45 8.76 -19.24
C VAL A 72 -2.63 8.32 -17.79
N GLN A 73 -3.78 7.73 -17.49
CA GLN A 73 -4.04 7.18 -16.17
C GLN A 73 -3.20 5.91 -15.93
N LEU A 74 -2.31 5.98 -14.96
CA LEU A 74 -1.46 4.86 -14.56
C LEU A 74 -2.13 3.97 -13.51
N PHE A 75 -2.96 4.58 -12.64
CA PHE A 75 -3.63 3.90 -11.55
C PHE A 75 -4.94 4.61 -11.20
N LYS A 76 -5.92 3.84 -10.73
CA LYS A 76 -7.12 4.32 -10.04
C LYS A 76 -7.44 3.38 -8.89
N GLY A 77 -7.71 3.94 -7.72
CA GLY A 77 -8.08 3.19 -6.53
C GLY A 77 -7.52 3.78 -5.24
N LEU A 78 -7.33 2.93 -4.25
CA LEU A 78 -6.85 3.32 -2.93
C LEU A 78 -5.34 3.21 -2.88
N ALA A 79 -4.68 4.33 -2.57
CA ALA A 79 -3.26 4.40 -2.27
C ALA A 79 -3.06 4.57 -0.75
N MET A 80 -2.21 3.74 -0.16
CA MET A 80 -1.85 3.81 1.25
C MET A 80 -0.35 3.95 1.39
N HIS A 81 0.08 5.03 2.02
CA HIS A 81 1.47 5.29 2.32
C HIS A 81 1.70 5.23 3.84
N PHE A 82 2.68 4.45 4.25
CA PHE A 82 3.11 4.31 5.64
C PHE A 82 4.56 4.69 5.78
N LYS A 83 4.87 5.51 6.78
CA LYS A 83 6.25 5.80 7.17
C LYS A 83 6.64 4.86 8.31
N MET A 84 7.36 3.79 7.96
CA MET A 84 7.78 2.76 8.91
C MET A 84 8.83 3.32 9.87
N LEU A 85 8.89 2.76 11.08
CA LEU A 85 9.89 3.11 12.09
C LEU A 85 11.26 2.52 11.76
N LYS A 86 11.30 1.38 11.06
CA LYS A 86 12.52 0.71 10.63
C LYS A 86 12.82 1.04 9.17
N GLU A 87 14.05 1.36 8.88
CA GLU A 87 14.56 1.52 7.53
C GLU A 87 14.95 0.16 6.94
N ILE A 88 14.55 -0.09 5.70
CA ILE A 88 14.87 -1.28 4.93
C ILE A 88 15.89 -0.91 3.86
N LYS A 89 17.00 -1.63 3.84
CA LYS A 89 18.11 -1.36 2.92
C LYS A 89 17.80 -1.76 1.48
N SER A 90 17.03 -2.83 1.30
CA SER A 90 16.70 -3.37 -0.01
C SER A 90 15.31 -2.92 -0.47
N HIS A 91 15.19 -2.55 -1.74
CA HIS A 91 13.88 -2.27 -2.32
C HIS A 91 13.11 -3.57 -2.56
N VAL A 92 11.90 -3.68 -2.03
CA VAL A 92 11.04 -4.86 -2.15
C VAL A 92 9.75 -4.49 -2.89
N LEU A 93 9.37 -5.28 -3.89
CA LEU A 93 8.13 -5.14 -4.63
C LEU A 93 7.25 -6.38 -4.42
N ILE A 94 5.96 -6.17 -4.18
CA ILE A 94 4.96 -7.24 -4.03
C ILE A 94 3.85 -7.00 -5.04
N TYR A 95 3.60 -7.98 -5.89
CA TYR A 95 2.52 -7.92 -6.88
C TYR A 95 1.55 -9.08 -6.66
N SER A 96 0.26 -8.77 -6.55
CA SER A 96 -0.75 -9.82 -6.59
C SER A 96 -0.69 -10.54 -7.94
N LYS A 97 -0.82 -11.86 -7.93
CA LYS A 97 -0.90 -12.67 -9.14
C LYS A 97 -2.26 -12.42 -9.80
N GLY A 98 -2.23 -12.04 -11.07
CA GLY A 98 -3.40 -11.85 -11.91
C GLY A 98 -3.46 -12.91 -13.01
N LEU A 99 -4.36 -12.73 -14.00
CA LEU A 99 -4.47 -13.57 -15.17
C LEU A 99 -3.21 -13.57 -16.06
N PHE A 100 -2.40 -12.51 -15.97
CA PHE A 100 -1.15 -12.38 -16.72
C PHE A 100 0.05 -12.61 -15.80
N LYS A 101 1.06 -13.33 -16.32
CA LYS A 101 2.33 -13.50 -15.60
C LYS A 101 3.01 -12.14 -15.47
N ASN A 102 3.25 -11.70 -14.24
CA ASN A 102 4.09 -10.54 -14.00
C ASN A 102 5.52 -10.86 -14.41
N LYS A 103 6.09 -10.04 -15.31
CA LYS A 103 7.52 -10.11 -15.61
C LYS A 103 8.30 -9.69 -14.36
N VAL A 104 9.46 -10.31 -14.15
CA VAL A 104 10.40 -9.86 -13.11
C VAL A 104 10.86 -8.44 -13.48
N PRO A 105 10.72 -7.45 -12.60
CA PRO A 105 11.20 -6.10 -12.87
C PRO A 105 12.72 -6.10 -13.10
N GLU A 106 13.19 -5.20 -13.97
CA GLU A 106 14.62 -5.06 -14.24
C GLU A 106 15.37 -4.70 -12.96
N GLY A 107 16.50 -5.34 -12.72
CA GLY A 107 17.30 -5.14 -11.50
C GLY A 107 16.77 -5.85 -10.25
N PHE A 108 15.70 -6.64 -10.37
CA PHE A 108 15.13 -7.40 -9.26
C PHE A 108 15.28 -8.91 -9.45
N GLU A 109 15.15 -9.64 -8.36
CA GLU A 109 15.04 -11.09 -8.35
C GLU A 109 13.81 -11.53 -7.57
N LYS A 110 13.23 -12.67 -7.96
CA LYS A 110 12.06 -13.23 -7.29
C LYS A 110 12.48 -13.94 -6.01
N VAL A 111 11.74 -13.70 -4.94
CA VAL A 111 11.90 -14.42 -3.66
C VAL A 111 10.66 -15.27 -3.41
N GLU A 112 10.88 -16.49 -2.93
CA GLU A 112 9.82 -17.40 -2.47
C GLU A 112 9.99 -17.68 -0.98
N PHE A 113 8.85 -17.77 -0.28
CA PHE A 113 8.78 -18.02 1.16
C PHE A 113 8.26 -19.43 1.43
N GLU A 114 8.51 -19.96 2.61
CA GLU A 114 7.95 -21.26 3.05
C GLU A 114 6.46 -21.18 3.40
N TYR A 115 5.75 -20.21 2.83
CA TYR A 115 4.33 -19.99 3.05
C TYR A 115 3.56 -20.05 1.72
N ALA A 116 3.16 -21.29 1.36
CA ALA A 116 2.52 -21.57 0.08
C ALA A 116 1.27 -20.73 -0.20
N LYS A 117 0.46 -20.46 0.84
CA LYS A 117 -0.77 -19.65 0.71
C LYS A 117 -0.45 -18.23 0.22
N PHE A 118 0.63 -17.63 0.70
CA PHE A 118 1.09 -16.31 0.27
C PHE A 118 1.72 -16.37 -1.13
N ASN A 119 2.63 -17.32 -1.36
CA ASN A 119 3.26 -17.51 -2.67
C ASN A 119 2.25 -17.79 -3.79
N ASN A 120 1.11 -18.44 -3.49
CA ASN A 120 0.06 -18.68 -4.49
C ASN A 120 -0.66 -17.40 -4.91
N LYS A 121 -0.70 -16.37 -4.04
CA LYS A 121 -1.40 -15.10 -4.29
C LYS A 121 -0.49 -13.98 -4.77
N TYR A 122 0.79 -13.99 -4.38
CA TYR A 122 1.71 -12.89 -4.63
C TYR A 122 3.03 -13.36 -5.23
N ASN A 123 3.65 -12.48 -6.02
CA ASN A 123 5.05 -12.53 -6.36
C ASN A 123 5.77 -11.43 -5.57
N VAL A 124 6.88 -11.78 -4.95
CA VAL A 124 7.76 -10.84 -4.24
C VAL A 124 9.07 -10.74 -5.00
N TYR A 125 9.54 -9.53 -5.18
CA TYR A 125 10.78 -9.21 -5.87
C TYR A 125 11.63 -8.34 -4.97
N VAL A 126 12.93 -8.62 -4.90
CA VAL A 126 13.92 -7.87 -4.14
C VAL A 126 14.94 -7.32 -5.10
N GLN A 127 15.33 -6.06 -4.92
CA GLN A 127 16.36 -5.42 -5.73
C GLN A 127 17.70 -6.15 -5.56
N LYS A 128 18.36 -6.48 -6.66
CA LYS A 128 19.68 -7.07 -6.66
C LYS A 128 20.69 -6.05 -6.18
N THR A 129 21.34 -6.34 -5.08
CA THR A 129 22.49 -5.56 -4.61
C THR A 129 23.76 -6.24 -5.06
N GLN A 130 24.73 -5.46 -5.56
CA GLN A 130 25.99 -6.02 -6.08
C GLN A 130 26.87 -6.66 -4.98
N MET A 131 26.56 -6.46 -3.71
CA MET A 131 27.44 -6.81 -2.60
C MET A 131 26.99 -7.93 -1.69
N ASP A 132 25.68 -8.34 -1.63
CA ASP A 132 25.27 -9.33 -0.65
C ASP A 132 23.95 -10.04 -0.95
N ALA A 133 23.85 -11.30 -0.53
CA ALA A 133 22.60 -12.01 -0.28
C ALA A 133 21.73 -11.33 0.82
N GLY A 134 22.18 -10.19 1.36
CA GLY A 134 21.53 -9.46 2.47
C GLY A 134 20.12 -9.00 2.19
N GLY A 135 19.80 -8.61 0.95
CA GLY A 135 18.45 -8.19 0.58
C GLY A 135 17.40 -9.29 0.71
N GLN A 136 17.74 -10.54 0.35
CA GLN A 136 16.86 -11.68 0.54
C GLN A 136 16.69 -12.03 2.03
N ILE A 137 17.75 -11.90 2.83
CA ILE A 137 17.71 -12.14 4.27
C ILE A 137 16.79 -11.09 4.92
N GLU A 138 16.98 -9.82 4.61
CA GLU A 138 16.17 -8.74 5.15
C GLU A 138 14.68 -8.89 4.76
N ALA A 139 14.38 -9.25 3.51
CA ALA A 139 13.02 -9.56 3.07
C ALA A 139 12.43 -10.72 3.90
N ARG A 140 13.16 -11.79 4.17
CA ARG A 140 12.69 -12.92 4.98
C ARG A 140 12.35 -12.51 6.42
N TYR A 141 13.10 -11.59 7.02
CA TYR A 141 12.78 -11.04 8.34
C TYR A 141 11.52 -10.19 8.33
N LEU A 142 11.34 -9.34 7.30
CA LEU A 142 10.14 -8.52 7.16
C LEU A 142 8.90 -9.38 6.93
N PHE A 143 9.02 -10.40 6.06
CA PHE A 143 7.92 -11.27 5.66
C PHE A 143 7.74 -12.46 6.61
N ASN A 144 7.57 -12.19 7.91
CA ASN A 144 7.12 -13.22 8.82
C ASN A 144 5.64 -13.61 8.53
N THR A 145 5.20 -14.73 9.08
CA THR A 145 3.85 -15.26 8.83
C THR A 145 2.76 -14.26 9.21
N ALA A 146 2.94 -13.51 10.32
CA ALA A 146 1.98 -12.52 10.76
C ALA A 146 1.83 -11.37 9.75
N PHE A 147 2.93 -10.86 9.21
CA PHE A 147 2.91 -9.86 8.15
C PHE A 147 2.17 -10.38 6.91
N MET A 148 2.51 -11.58 6.45
CA MET A 148 1.91 -12.17 5.24
C MET A 148 0.40 -12.41 5.42
N ASP A 149 -0.05 -12.86 6.58
CA ASP A 149 -1.48 -13.04 6.87
C ASP A 149 -2.22 -11.71 6.89
N ARG A 150 -1.70 -10.69 7.55
CA ARG A 150 -2.31 -9.36 7.60
C ARG A 150 -2.34 -8.68 6.24
N PHE A 151 -1.27 -8.85 5.44
CA PHE A 151 -1.23 -8.36 4.07
C PHE A 151 -2.30 -9.03 3.18
N MET A 152 -2.49 -10.34 3.32
CA MET A 152 -3.58 -11.06 2.63
C MET A 152 -4.96 -10.64 3.12
N GLN A 153 -5.11 -10.38 4.41
CA GLN A 153 -6.37 -9.90 5.00
C GLN A 153 -6.74 -8.54 4.43
N LEU A 154 -5.77 -7.62 4.35
CA LEU A 154 -5.95 -6.29 3.75
C LEU A 154 -6.51 -6.41 2.31
N HIS A 155 -5.90 -7.24 1.47
CA HIS A 155 -6.38 -7.51 0.12
C HIS A 155 -7.83 -8.01 0.08
N THR A 156 -8.19 -8.89 1.02
CA THR A 156 -9.54 -9.49 1.06
C THR A 156 -10.58 -8.50 1.55
N SER A 157 -10.25 -7.67 2.54
CA SER A 157 -11.18 -6.70 3.16
C SER A 157 -11.71 -5.69 2.15
N PHE A 158 -10.84 -5.20 1.27
CA PHE A 158 -11.24 -4.22 0.24
C PHE A 158 -11.85 -4.83 -1.02
N ARG A 159 -11.93 -6.17 -1.15
CA ARG A 159 -12.48 -6.88 -2.33
C ARG A 159 -11.94 -6.36 -3.66
N ILE A 160 -10.65 -6.13 -3.73
CA ILE A 160 -9.96 -5.51 -4.86
C ILE A 160 -9.55 -6.53 -5.93
N ARG A 161 -9.26 -6.02 -7.14
CA ARG A 161 -8.82 -6.82 -8.28
C ARG A 161 -7.32 -7.10 -8.23
N THR A 162 -6.53 -6.07 -7.99
CA THR A 162 -5.07 -6.16 -7.99
C THR A 162 -4.49 -5.31 -6.88
N MET A 163 -3.43 -5.81 -6.29
CA MET A 163 -2.66 -5.15 -5.24
C MET A 163 -1.19 -5.11 -5.64
N LYS A 164 -0.58 -3.95 -5.49
CA LYS A 164 0.86 -3.75 -5.62
C LYS A 164 1.36 -3.09 -4.34
N CYS A 165 2.55 -3.47 -3.93
CA CYS A 165 3.21 -2.83 -2.79
C CYS A 165 4.69 -2.63 -3.10
N SER A 166 5.21 -1.51 -2.63
CA SER A 166 6.63 -1.18 -2.67
C SER A 166 7.10 -0.81 -1.27
N ILE A 167 8.24 -1.35 -0.87
CA ILE A 167 8.89 -1.08 0.41
C ILE A 167 10.33 -0.69 0.11
N TYR A 168 10.73 0.53 0.52
CA TYR A 168 12.08 1.04 0.34
C TYR A 168 12.42 2.09 1.40
N GLY A 169 13.63 2.08 1.92
CA GLY A 169 13.97 2.95 3.05
C GLY A 169 12.98 2.75 4.21
N ASN A 170 12.41 3.81 4.70
CA ASN A 170 11.35 3.76 5.71
C ASN A 170 9.94 3.95 5.12
N SER A 171 9.77 3.79 3.82
CA SER A 171 8.53 4.05 3.10
C SER A 171 7.89 2.74 2.62
N MET A 172 6.59 2.58 2.86
CA MET A 172 5.77 1.51 2.29
C MET A 172 4.60 2.15 1.55
N LEU A 173 4.48 1.87 0.27
CA LEU A 173 3.35 2.29 -0.57
C LEU A 173 2.57 1.07 -1.02
N ILE A 174 1.27 1.03 -0.71
CA ILE A 174 0.34 -0.02 -1.15
C ILE A 174 -0.67 0.60 -2.09
N LEU A 175 -0.87 -0.02 -3.24
CA LEU A 175 -1.83 0.38 -4.26
C LEU A 175 -2.88 -0.71 -4.45
N LEU A 176 -4.13 -0.42 -4.15
CA LEU A 176 -5.27 -1.29 -4.31
C LEU A 176 -6.11 -0.80 -5.50
N ALA A 177 -5.99 -1.47 -6.64
CA ALA A 177 -6.74 -1.06 -7.83
C ALA A 177 -8.24 -1.41 -7.69
N THR A 178 -9.08 -0.39 -7.73
CA THR A 178 -10.53 -0.53 -7.68
C THR A 178 -11.19 0.51 -8.57
N ASN A 179 -12.36 0.17 -9.10
CA ASN A 179 -13.24 1.09 -9.78
C ASN A 179 -14.40 1.55 -8.86
N ARG A 180 -14.41 1.06 -7.62
CA ARG A 180 -15.41 1.45 -6.63
C ARG A 180 -14.93 2.74 -5.98
N ASP A 181 -15.85 3.61 -5.71
CA ASP A 181 -15.72 4.67 -4.77
C ASP A 181 -15.84 4.05 -3.36
N LEU A 182 -14.76 4.02 -2.63
CA LEU A 182 -14.69 3.32 -1.34
C LEU A 182 -15.16 4.23 -0.20
N PHE A 183 -14.96 5.54 -0.36
CA PHE A 183 -15.22 6.53 0.68
C PHE A 183 -16.31 7.54 0.30
N GLU A 184 -17.10 7.27 -0.76
CA GLU A 184 -18.15 8.18 -1.20
C GLU A 184 -19.19 8.42 -0.10
N MET A 185 -18.98 9.51 0.62
CA MET A 185 -19.90 9.98 1.67
C MET A 185 -21.21 10.52 1.11
N ASN A 186 -21.30 10.76 -0.21
CA ASN A 186 -22.51 11.30 -0.85
C ASN A 186 -23.71 10.35 -0.77
N HIS A 187 -23.48 9.05 -0.63
CA HIS A 187 -24.54 8.10 -0.28
C HIS A 187 -24.82 8.05 1.23
N MET A 188 -23.95 8.63 2.07
CA MET A 188 -24.10 8.62 3.52
C MET A 188 -25.10 9.68 4.03
N PHE A 189 -25.39 10.74 3.24
CA PHE A 189 -26.39 11.74 3.61
C PHE A 189 -27.82 11.39 3.17
N GLY A 190 -28.01 10.29 2.43
CA GLY A 190 -29.29 9.72 2.06
C GLY A 190 -29.76 8.66 3.05
N ARG A 191 -30.37 9.05 4.18
CA ARG A 191 -30.86 8.24 5.31
C ARG A 191 -29.80 7.67 6.24
N ILE A 192 -29.88 8.15 7.47
CA ILE A 192 -29.09 7.78 8.68
C ILE A 192 -29.20 6.29 9.08
N ASP A 193 -29.87 5.45 8.30
CA ASP A 193 -30.24 4.09 8.70
C ASP A 193 -29.31 2.97 8.21
N ASP A 194 -28.22 3.25 7.48
CA ASP A 194 -27.35 2.17 7.00
C ASP A 194 -26.12 1.93 7.86
N ILE A 195 -26.38 1.46 9.11
CA ILE A 195 -25.38 0.95 10.06
C ILE A 195 -24.42 -0.05 9.41
N LYS A 196 -24.85 -0.75 8.34
CA LYS A 196 -24.01 -1.75 7.63
C LYS A 196 -22.88 -1.11 6.83
N GLN A 197 -23.08 0.08 6.26
CA GLN A 197 -22.04 0.79 5.51
C GLN A 197 -20.96 1.36 6.45
N TYR A 198 -21.39 1.95 7.57
CA TYR A 198 -20.46 2.39 8.60
C TYR A 198 -19.65 1.23 9.17
N ARG A 199 -20.28 0.10 9.46
CA ARG A 199 -19.59 -1.09 9.94
C ARG A 199 -18.53 -1.56 8.93
N LYS A 200 -18.85 -1.57 7.64
CA LYS A 200 -17.91 -1.97 6.59
C LYS A 200 -16.70 -1.04 6.52
N LEU A 201 -16.90 0.28 6.53
CA LEU A 201 -15.81 1.25 6.57
C LEU A 201 -14.94 1.07 7.81
N PHE A 202 -15.54 0.86 8.98
CA PHE A 202 -14.81 0.56 10.21
C PHE A 202 -14.00 -0.74 10.10
N ASP A 203 -14.56 -1.78 9.50
CA ASP A 203 -13.84 -3.06 9.29
C ASP A 203 -12.66 -2.88 8.34
N GLU A 204 -12.81 -2.08 7.28
CA GLU A 204 -11.74 -1.77 6.33
C GLU A 204 -10.62 -0.95 7.00
N ILE A 205 -10.95 0.10 7.74
CA ILE A 205 -9.98 0.88 8.53
C ILE A 205 -9.32 0.00 9.61
N ALA A 206 -10.08 -0.83 10.32
CA ALA A 206 -9.55 -1.74 11.32
C ALA A 206 -8.55 -2.74 10.72
N SER A 207 -8.77 -3.20 9.49
CA SER A 207 -7.82 -4.08 8.81
C SER A 207 -6.50 -3.37 8.48
N VAL A 208 -6.54 -2.09 8.10
CA VAL A 208 -5.34 -1.26 7.89
C VAL A 208 -4.58 -1.07 9.19
N LEU A 209 -5.28 -0.72 10.26
CA LEU A 209 -4.66 -0.50 11.58
C LEU A 209 -4.05 -1.78 12.14
N SER A 210 -4.71 -2.93 11.97
CA SER A 210 -4.16 -4.22 12.40
C SER A 210 -2.91 -4.62 11.57
N PHE A 211 -2.83 -4.20 10.31
CA PHE A 211 -1.63 -4.35 9.51
C PHE A 211 -0.48 -3.50 10.03
N LEU A 212 -0.75 -2.24 10.45
CA LEU A 212 0.23 -1.36 11.07
C LEU A 212 0.77 -1.91 12.39
N GLU A 213 -0.04 -2.62 13.19
CA GLU A 213 0.43 -3.29 14.41
C GLU A 213 1.55 -4.28 14.11
N VAL A 214 1.41 -5.08 13.07
CA VAL A 214 2.44 -6.06 12.69
C VAL A 214 3.71 -5.38 12.20
N LEU A 215 3.58 -4.29 11.42
CA LEU A 215 4.74 -3.50 10.99
C LEU A 215 5.53 -2.94 12.19
N ASN A 216 4.82 -2.47 13.22
CA ASN A 216 5.45 -1.90 14.41
C ASN A 216 6.06 -2.98 15.32
N LEU A 217 5.42 -4.15 15.44
CA LEU A 217 5.97 -5.26 16.20
C LEU A 217 7.29 -5.76 15.60
N SER A 218 7.39 -5.81 14.27
CA SER A 218 8.64 -6.17 13.61
C SER A 218 9.75 -5.14 13.81
N SER A 219 9.40 -3.88 14.13
CA SER A 219 10.38 -2.82 14.44
C SER A 219 10.87 -2.85 15.89
N LYS A 220 10.06 -3.36 16.83
CA LYS A 220 10.39 -3.45 18.26
C LYS A 220 11.18 -4.70 18.64
N THR A 221 11.06 -5.77 17.87
CA THR A 221 11.89 -6.97 18.01
C THR A 221 13.21 -6.75 17.29
N GLY A 222 14.03 -5.83 17.80
CA GLY A 222 15.36 -5.53 17.27
C GLY A 222 16.21 -6.81 17.17
N LEU A 223 16.25 -7.39 16.00
CA LEU A 223 17.25 -8.32 15.49
C LEU A 223 17.86 -7.72 14.25
#